data_2b7d1f3c0a3d13529f60d0a1f839d13c
#
_entry.id   2b7d1f3c0a3d13529f60d0a1f839d13c
#
_cell.length_a   1.000
_cell.length_b   1.000
_cell.length_c   1.000
_cell.angle_alpha   90.00
_cell.angle_beta   90.00
_cell.angle_gamma   90.00
#
_symmetry.space_group_name_H-M   'P 1'
#
loop_
_entity.id
_entity.type
_entity.pdbx_description
1 polymer ?
#
loop_
_entity_poly.entity_id
_entity_poly.type
_entity_poly.pdbx_seq_one_letter_code
_entity_poly.pdbx_strand_id
1 'polypeptide(L)'
;MAKGHRSQIKRERNAQKDTRPSAKLSYARMSVQKACFVLDAIRGKDVKTALAIVMYNPRYASSVIEKLLKSAIANAENNNGMKVDDLYVEECYANKGPTMKRIHPRAQGRAYRIEKR
;
A
#
# COMPACT_ATOMS: atom_id res chain seq x y z
N MET A 1 -9.35 17.42 -33.67
CA MET A 1 -10.19 16.25 -33.30
C MET A 1 -10.94 16.56 -32.02
N ALA A 2 -12.26 16.41 -32.03
CA ALA A 2 -13.06 16.57 -30.82
C ALA A 2 -12.70 15.46 -29.82
N LYS A 3 -12.33 15.83 -28.60
CA LYS A 3 -12.17 14.88 -27.50
C LYS A 3 -13.52 14.21 -27.25
N GLY A 4 -13.55 12.87 -27.19
CA GLY A 4 -14.77 12.10 -26.94
C GLY A 4 -15.54 12.58 -25.74
N HIS A 5 -16.87 12.33 -25.74
CA HIS A 5 -17.75 12.75 -24.67
C HIS A 5 -17.29 12.14 -23.31
N ARG A 6 -17.40 12.89 -22.22
CA ARG A 6 -16.96 12.44 -20.85
C ARG A 6 -17.48 11.05 -20.47
N SER A 7 -18.69 10.70 -20.86
CA SER A 7 -19.27 9.38 -20.60
C SER A 7 -18.58 8.25 -21.33
N GLN A 8 -18.12 8.48 -22.59
CA GLN A 8 -17.37 7.51 -23.38
C GLN A 8 -15.99 7.27 -22.78
N ILE A 9 -15.27 8.35 -22.46
CA ILE A 9 -13.97 8.28 -21.80
C ILE A 9 -14.05 7.51 -20.47
N LYS A 10 -15.14 7.74 -19.70
CA LYS A 10 -15.35 7.01 -18.44
C LYS A 10 -15.62 5.53 -18.67
N ARG A 11 -16.40 5.17 -19.71
CA ARG A 11 -16.67 3.76 -20.07
C ARG A 11 -15.39 3.05 -20.49
N GLU A 12 -14.58 3.66 -21.36
CA GLU A 12 -13.30 3.13 -21.80
C GLU A 12 -12.33 2.92 -20.62
N ARG A 13 -12.23 3.90 -19.73
CA ARG A 13 -11.41 3.78 -18.52
C ARG A 13 -11.90 2.67 -17.59
N ASN A 14 -13.21 2.50 -17.43
CA ASN A 14 -13.76 1.44 -16.59
C ASN A 14 -13.58 0.05 -17.24
N ALA A 15 -13.63 -0.04 -18.56
CA ALA A 15 -13.38 -1.28 -19.29
C ALA A 15 -11.91 -1.74 -19.17
N GLN A 16 -10.98 -0.80 -19.02
CA GLN A 16 -9.55 -1.07 -18.83
C GLN A 16 -9.15 -1.20 -17.36
N LYS A 17 -10.12 -1.13 -16.44
CA LYS A 17 -9.83 -1.21 -15.01
C LYS A 17 -9.30 -2.60 -14.64
N ASP A 18 -8.20 -2.60 -13.91
CA ASP A 18 -7.63 -3.82 -13.36
C ASP A 18 -8.63 -4.51 -12.41
N THR A 19 -8.90 -5.78 -12.65
CA THR A 19 -9.83 -6.61 -11.87
C THR A 19 -9.10 -7.52 -10.89
N ARG A 20 -7.76 -7.48 -10.85
CA ARG A 20 -6.98 -8.25 -9.89
C ARG A 20 -7.35 -7.87 -8.45
N PRO A 21 -7.42 -8.83 -7.53
CA PRO A 21 -7.70 -8.52 -6.12
C PRO A 21 -6.59 -7.64 -5.55
N SER A 22 -6.98 -6.58 -4.89
CA SER A 22 -6.04 -5.61 -4.34
C SER A 22 -6.53 -5.03 -3.02
N ALA A 23 -5.60 -4.54 -2.21
CA ALA A 23 -5.91 -3.75 -1.02
C ALA A 23 -5.02 -2.50 -0.98
N LYS A 24 -5.58 -1.40 -0.56
CA LYS A 24 -4.90 -0.11 -0.47
C LYS A 24 -5.09 0.51 0.90
N LEU A 25 -3.99 0.90 1.51
CA LEU A 25 -4.00 1.70 2.73
C LEU A 25 -3.53 3.11 2.40
N SER A 26 -4.34 4.11 2.75
CA SER A 26 -3.99 5.52 2.60
C SER A 26 -3.68 6.14 3.96
N TYR A 27 -2.81 7.16 3.95
CA TYR A 27 -2.43 7.91 5.16
C TYR A 27 -1.80 7.07 6.28
N ALA A 28 -1.04 6.05 5.92
CA ALA A 28 -0.28 5.27 6.91
C ALA A 28 0.82 6.13 7.55
N ARG A 29 0.85 6.16 8.89
CA ARG A 29 1.80 6.97 9.68
C ARG A 29 3.11 6.25 9.85
N MET A 30 3.86 6.10 8.74
CA MET A 30 5.19 5.49 8.74
C MET A 30 6.05 6.06 7.60
N SER A 31 7.35 5.86 7.69
CA SER A 31 8.28 6.20 6.62
C SER A 31 8.09 5.26 5.42
N VAL A 32 8.05 5.81 4.21
CA VAL A 32 7.97 5.05 2.95
C VAL A 32 9.14 4.06 2.83
N GLN A 33 10.35 4.48 3.16
CA GLN A 33 11.54 3.62 3.09
C GLN A 33 11.44 2.39 3.99
N LYS A 34 10.94 2.56 5.22
CA LYS A 34 10.72 1.46 6.16
C LYS A 34 9.63 0.49 5.68
N ALA A 35 8.58 1.01 5.04
CA ALA A 35 7.55 0.19 4.42
C ALA A 35 8.09 -0.56 3.21
N CYS A 36 8.82 0.11 2.30
CA CYS A 36 9.41 -0.51 1.12
C CYS A 36 10.36 -1.65 1.49
N PHE A 37 11.15 -1.51 2.54
CA PHE A 37 12.05 -2.57 2.98
C PHE A 37 11.33 -3.88 3.32
N VAL A 38 10.17 -3.80 3.95
CA VAL A 38 9.34 -4.99 4.24
C VAL A 38 8.64 -5.50 2.99
N LEU A 39 8.14 -4.59 2.14
CA LEU A 39 7.47 -4.96 0.90
C LEU A 39 8.40 -5.67 -0.09
N ASP A 40 9.66 -5.25 -0.17
CA ASP A 40 10.66 -5.88 -1.02
C ASP A 40 10.94 -7.35 -0.61
N ALA A 41 10.81 -7.65 0.68
CA ALA A 41 10.98 -9.01 1.20
C ALA A 41 9.84 -9.97 0.81
N ILE A 42 8.64 -9.46 0.52
CA ILE A 42 7.45 -10.28 0.22
C ILE A 42 7.07 -10.28 -1.26
N ARG A 43 7.62 -9.37 -2.06
CA ARG A 43 7.31 -9.27 -3.49
C ARG A 43 7.65 -10.57 -4.22
N GLY A 44 6.73 -11.06 -5.05
CA GLY A 44 6.89 -12.28 -5.84
C GLY A 44 6.83 -13.59 -5.06
N LYS A 45 6.45 -13.55 -3.77
CA LYS A 45 6.33 -14.74 -2.93
C LYS A 45 4.88 -15.20 -2.80
N ASP A 46 4.71 -16.48 -2.53
CA ASP A 46 3.41 -17.04 -2.19
C ASP A 46 2.83 -16.36 -0.96
N VAL A 47 1.52 -16.24 -0.92
CA VAL A 47 0.81 -15.55 0.17
C VAL A 47 1.12 -16.15 1.54
N LYS A 48 1.21 -17.48 1.66
CA LYS A 48 1.56 -18.15 2.91
C LYS A 48 2.96 -17.77 3.40
N THR A 49 3.94 -17.81 2.50
CA THR A 49 5.32 -17.40 2.78
C THR A 49 5.40 -15.90 3.10
N ALA A 50 4.69 -15.06 2.36
CA ALA A 50 4.63 -13.62 2.59
C ALA A 50 4.06 -13.29 3.98
N LEU A 51 2.96 -13.95 4.38
CA LEU A 51 2.38 -13.80 5.72
C LEU A 51 3.37 -14.20 6.81
N ALA A 52 4.04 -15.34 6.66
CA ALA A 52 5.04 -15.79 7.62
C ALA A 52 6.17 -14.76 7.79
N ILE A 53 6.73 -14.26 6.67
CA ILE A 53 7.79 -13.24 6.69
C ILE A 53 7.33 -11.99 7.44
N VAL A 54 6.12 -11.52 7.17
CA VAL A 54 5.58 -10.28 7.78
C VAL A 54 5.28 -10.50 9.27
N MET A 55 4.74 -11.65 9.66
CA MET A 55 4.41 -11.96 11.06
C MET A 55 5.64 -12.07 11.96
N TYR A 56 6.72 -12.66 11.46
CA TYR A 56 7.97 -12.82 12.23
C TYR A 56 8.92 -11.63 12.14
N ASN A 57 8.61 -10.61 11.34
CA ASN A 57 9.43 -9.42 11.23
C ASN A 57 9.11 -8.43 12.36
N PRO A 58 10.07 -8.04 13.23
CA PRO A 58 9.83 -7.20 14.40
C PRO A 58 9.58 -5.72 14.06
N ARG A 59 9.62 -5.31 12.80
CA ARG A 59 9.46 -3.92 12.38
C ARG A 59 8.00 -3.46 12.50
N TYR A 60 7.79 -2.23 12.94
CA TYR A 60 6.43 -1.65 13.00
C TYR A 60 5.67 -1.71 11.66
N ALA A 61 6.37 -1.45 10.55
CA ALA A 61 5.77 -1.53 9.22
C ALA A 61 5.14 -2.89 8.93
N SER A 62 5.71 -3.97 9.47
CA SER A 62 5.21 -5.33 9.27
C SER A 62 3.81 -5.53 9.84
N SER A 63 3.52 -5.00 11.03
CA SER A 63 2.19 -5.13 11.64
C SER A 63 1.09 -4.46 10.81
N VAL A 64 1.40 -3.35 10.15
CA VAL A 64 0.47 -2.63 9.28
C VAL A 64 0.30 -3.37 7.94
N ILE A 65 1.41 -3.84 7.36
CA ILE A 65 1.41 -4.59 6.10
C ILE A 65 0.70 -5.95 6.27
N GLU A 66 0.83 -6.59 7.43
CA GLU A 66 0.10 -7.84 7.74
C GLU A 66 -1.42 -7.66 7.63
N LYS A 67 -1.94 -6.60 8.24
CA LYS A 67 -3.38 -6.29 8.17
C LYS A 67 -3.83 -6.02 6.73
N LEU A 68 -3.01 -5.28 5.98
CA LEU A 68 -3.30 -4.97 4.59
C LEU A 68 -3.27 -6.24 3.71
N LEU A 69 -2.28 -7.11 3.91
CA LEU A 69 -2.17 -8.37 3.20
C LEU A 69 -3.35 -9.30 3.49
N LYS A 70 -3.76 -9.42 4.76
CA LYS A 70 -4.97 -10.17 5.14
C LYS A 70 -6.24 -9.61 4.47
N SER A 71 -6.35 -8.29 4.36
CA SER A 71 -7.45 -7.64 3.64
C SER A 71 -7.42 -7.97 2.13
N ALA A 72 -6.24 -7.99 1.51
CA ALA A 72 -6.11 -8.36 0.10
C ALA A 72 -6.51 -9.82 -0.16
N ILE A 73 -6.12 -10.72 0.74
CA ILE A 73 -6.50 -12.14 0.67
C ILE A 73 -8.02 -12.29 0.79
N ALA A 74 -8.63 -11.63 1.77
CA ALA A 74 -10.09 -11.67 1.92
C ALA A 74 -10.82 -11.11 0.69
N ASN A 75 -10.28 -10.06 0.06
CA ASN A 75 -10.82 -9.54 -1.20
C ASN A 75 -10.70 -10.55 -2.34
N ALA A 76 -9.60 -11.29 -2.42
CA ALA A 76 -9.41 -12.34 -3.42
C ALA A 76 -10.41 -13.49 -3.24
N GLU A 77 -10.63 -13.94 -2.01
CA GLU A 77 -11.57 -15.00 -1.70
C GLU A 77 -13.02 -14.60 -1.93
N ASN A 78 -13.44 -13.47 -1.32
CA ASN A 78 -14.85 -13.09 -1.29
C ASN A 78 -15.33 -12.45 -2.60
N ASN A 79 -14.50 -11.64 -3.24
CA ASN A 79 -14.91 -10.91 -4.44
C ASN A 79 -14.60 -11.69 -5.74
N ASN A 80 -13.49 -12.42 -5.77
CA ASN A 80 -13.01 -13.11 -6.96
C ASN A 80 -13.13 -14.64 -6.86
N GLY A 81 -13.50 -15.18 -5.72
CA GLY A 81 -13.63 -16.65 -5.50
C GLY A 81 -12.33 -17.44 -5.68
N MET A 82 -11.18 -16.80 -5.46
CA MET A 82 -9.86 -17.41 -5.63
C MET A 82 -9.48 -18.24 -4.41
N LYS A 83 -8.74 -19.34 -4.64
CA LYS A 83 -8.19 -20.15 -3.54
C LYS A 83 -6.92 -19.52 -3.00
N VAL A 84 -6.79 -19.48 -1.67
CA VAL A 84 -5.62 -18.86 -1.01
C VAL A 84 -4.33 -19.57 -1.38
N ASP A 85 -4.38 -20.87 -1.63
CA ASP A 85 -3.19 -21.66 -1.94
C ASP A 85 -2.54 -21.31 -3.28
N ASP A 86 -3.32 -20.75 -4.20
CA ASP A 86 -2.87 -20.39 -5.55
C ASP A 86 -2.47 -18.89 -5.64
N LEU A 87 -2.58 -18.14 -4.52
CA LEU A 87 -2.29 -16.72 -4.50
C LEU A 87 -0.81 -16.43 -4.26
N TYR A 88 -0.29 -15.45 -4.98
CA TYR A 88 1.05 -14.90 -4.75
C TYR A 88 1.02 -13.37 -4.81
N VAL A 89 2.03 -12.74 -4.22
CA VAL A 89 2.17 -11.27 -4.22
C VAL A 89 2.81 -10.84 -5.53
N GLU A 90 2.00 -10.40 -6.47
CA GLU A 90 2.46 -9.93 -7.78
C GLU A 90 3.11 -8.55 -7.68
N GLU A 91 2.36 -7.57 -7.17
CA GLU A 91 2.81 -6.19 -7.02
C GLU A 91 2.60 -5.70 -5.59
N CYS A 92 3.61 -5.08 -5.04
CA CYS A 92 3.50 -4.36 -3.78
C CYS A 92 4.45 -3.17 -3.78
N TYR A 93 3.93 -2.00 -3.39
CA TYR A 93 4.69 -0.77 -3.35
C TYR A 93 4.12 0.20 -2.32
N ALA A 94 4.92 1.16 -1.92
CA ALA A 94 4.51 2.26 -1.06
C ALA A 94 4.93 3.59 -1.67
N ASN A 95 3.99 4.50 -1.80
CA ASN A 95 4.21 5.84 -2.33
C ASN A 95 4.20 6.87 -1.21
N LYS A 96 4.89 7.97 -1.43
CA LYS A 96 4.90 9.11 -0.52
C LYS A 96 3.50 9.74 -0.45
N GLY A 97 2.97 9.86 0.75
CA GLY A 97 1.74 10.58 1.03
C GLY A 97 1.97 12.04 1.44
N PRO A 98 0.93 12.76 1.85
CA PRO A 98 1.05 14.11 2.36
C PRO A 98 1.90 14.14 3.63
N THR A 99 2.71 15.17 3.77
CA THR A 99 3.58 15.38 4.93
C THR A 99 2.99 16.44 5.83
N MET A 100 2.80 16.12 7.11
CA MET A 100 2.39 17.09 8.11
C MET A 100 3.63 17.79 8.67
N LYS A 101 3.64 19.11 8.58
CA LYS A 101 4.73 19.95 9.08
C LYS A 101 4.46 20.38 10.52
N ARG A 102 5.46 20.25 11.36
CA ARG A 102 5.44 20.73 12.75
C ARG A 102 6.71 21.54 13.02
N ILE A 103 6.71 22.31 14.07
CA ILE A 103 7.83 23.18 14.47
C ILE A 103 8.34 22.70 15.82
N HIS A 104 9.66 22.54 15.92
CA HIS A 104 10.37 22.32 17.18
C HIS A 104 11.08 23.61 17.54
N PRO A 105 10.64 24.32 18.62
CA PRO A 105 11.29 25.55 19.05
C PRO A 105 12.69 25.27 19.61
N ARG A 106 13.63 26.12 19.25
CA ARG A 106 15.03 26.09 19.69
C ARG A 106 15.42 27.43 20.28
N ALA A 107 16.64 27.53 20.84
CA ALA A 107 17.20 28.73 21.42
C ALA A 107 17.26 29.91 20.42
N GLN A 108 17.26 31.13 20.93
CA GLN A 108 17.37 32.38 20.17
C GLN A 108 16.26 32.59 19.10
N GLY A 109 15.03 32.20 19.40
CA GLY A 109 13.89 32.38 18.51
C GLY A 109 13.93 31.53 17.23
N ARG A 110 14.84 30.55 17.14
CA ARG A 110 14.94 29.65 16.01
C ARG A 110 13.92 28.54 16.11
N ALA A 111 13.44 28.05 14.96
CA ALA A 111 12.54 26.94 14.87
C ALA A 111 13.04 25.94 13.81
N TYR A 112 13.03 24.65 14.18
CA TYR A 112 13.33 23.56 13.24
C TYR A 112 12.04 22.88 12.79
N ARG A 113 11.95 22.53 11.53
CA ARG A 113 10.81 21.79 10.99
C ARG A 113 10.90 20.32 11.35
N ILE A 114 9.77 19.77 11.79
CA ILE A 114 9.55 18.33 11.93
C ILE A 114 8.58 17.90 10.83
N GLU A 115 9.02 17.00 9.96
CA GLU A 115 8.17 16.44 8.93
C GLU A 115 7.62 15.09 9.38
N LYS A 116 6.30 15.04 9.62
CA LYS A 116 5.58 13.80 9.92
C LYS A 116 5.02 13.23 8.62
N ARG A 117 5.69 12.25 8.11
CA ARG A 117 5.34 11.57 6.86
C ARG A 117 4.32 10.46 7.11
#